data_7b9ad4cea2b87e4ed8e6f9e0c33d6cdb
#
_entry.id   7b9ad4cea2b87e4ed8e6f9e0c33d6cdb
#
_cell.length_a   1.000
_cell.length_b   1.000
_cell.length_c   1.000
_cell.angle_alpha   90.00
_cell.angle_beta   90.00
_cell.angle_gamma   90.00
#
_symmetry.space_group_name_H-M   'P 1'
#
loop_
_entity.id
_entity.type
_entity.pdbx_description
1 polymer ?
#
loop_
_entity_poly.entity_id
_entity_poly.type
_entity_poly.pdbx_seq_one_letter_code
_entity_poly.pdbx_strand_id
1 'polypeptide(L)'
;MKAIACALLISATAILPALAQDITAGERSWNKCRACHQTGEGARNLIGPELNGLFGRHSGSVEGYSYSAANKNSGITWDEATFAEYIKDPKAKVPGTKMIFAGIKSEQEIKDLTAFLKQFGPDGKKL
;
A
#
# COMPACT_ATOMS: atom_id res chain seq x y z
N MET A 1 54.39 32.01 20.33
CA MET A 1 53.06 32.01 19.73
C MET A 1 52.73 30.59 19.28
N LYS A 2 51.78 29.95 19.96
CA LYS A 2 51.38 28.56 19.66
C LYS A 2 50.13 28.61 18.79
N ALA A 3 50.21 28.16 17.54
CA ALA A 3 49.08 28.04 16.65
C ALA A 3 48.30 26.74 17.01
N ILE A 4 47.03 26.92 17.42
CA ILE A 4 46.10 25.79 17.67
C ILE A 4 45.44 25.48 16.33
N ALA A 5 45.83 24.36 15.73
CA ALA A 5 45.13 23.83 14.55
C ALA A 5 43.84 23.16 14.99
N CYS A 6 42.69 23.80 14.65
CA CYS A 6 41.37 23.24 14.85
C CYS A 6 41.08 22.26 13.70
N ALA A 7 41.18 20.96 13.96
CA ALA A 7 40.79 19.94 12.99
C ALA A 7 39.26 19.81 12.97
N LEU A 8 38.66 20.29 11.89
CA LEU A 8 37.22 20.09 11.60
C LEU A 8 37.05 18.63 11.16
N LEU A 9 36.45 17.82 12.05
CA LEU A 9 35.97 16.49 11.71
C LEU A 9 34.68 16.63 10.90
N ILE A 10 34.77 16.45 9.59
CA ILE A 10 33.60 16.37 8.71
C ILE A 10 33.04 14.95 8.85
N SER A 11 31.96 14.81 9.64
CA SER A 11 31.19 13.57 9.68
C SER A 11 30.42 13.41 8.37
N ALA A 12 30.87 12.51 7.52
CA ALA A 12 30.14 12.10 6.34
C ALA A 12 28.95 11.23 6.77
N THR A 13 27.74 11.79 6.85
CA THR A 13 26.50 11.03 6.99
C THR A 13 26.24 10.32 5.68
N ALA A 14 26.38 9.00 5.66
CA ALA A 14 25.97 8.18 4.53
C ALA A 14 24.43 8.23 4.43
N ILE A 15 23.92 8.95 3.43
CA ILE A 15 22.51 8.95 3.08
C ILE A 15 22.26 7.66 2.30
N LEU A 16 21.63 6.67 2.95
CA LEU A 16 21.15 5.48 2.25
C LEU A 16 20.05 5.91 1.29
N PRO A 17 20.11 5.54 0.01
CA PRO A 17 19.02 5.86 -0.93
C PRO A 17 17.75 5.15 -0.45
N ALA A 18 16.68 5.91 -0.21
CA ALA A 18 15.37 5.35 0.00
C ALA A 18 14.95 4.63 -1.29
N LEU A 19 14.30 3.45 -1.15
CA LEU A 19 13.74 2.73 -2.30
C LEU A 19 12.74 3.65 -3.01
N ALA A 20 13.02 4.01 -4.26
CA ALA A 20 12.11 4.83 -5.08
C ALA A 20 10.84 4.04 -5.40
N GLN A 21 9.70 4.74 -5.47
CA GLN A 21 8.42 4.19 -5.92
C GLN A 21 8.29 4.34 -7.42
N ASP A 22 7.86 3.29 -8.11
CA ASP A 22 7.65 3.26 -9.56
C ASP A 22 6.20 2.90 -9.87
N ILE A 23 5.42 3.88 -10.35
CA ILE A 23 4.02 3.72 -10.70
C ILE A 23 3.83 2.71 -11.84
N THR A 24 4.72 2.71 -12.83
CA THR A 24 4.65 1.77 -13.95
C THR A 24 4.92 0.33 -13.49
N ALA A 25 5.88 0.14 -12.59
CA ALA A 25 6.11 -1.16 -11.96
C ALA A 25 4.91 -1.58 -11.09
N GLY A 26 4.31 -0.62 -10.38
CA GLY A 26 3.09 -0.83 -9.60
C GLY A 26 1.91 -1.25 -10.46
N GLU A 27 1.74 -0.68 -11.64
CA GLU A 27 0.71 -1.08 -12.60
C GLU A 27 0.91 -2.53 -13.07
N ARG A 28 2.14 -2.95 -13.28
CA ARG A 28 2.45 -4.36 -13.59
C ARG A 28 2.08 -5.28 -12.42
N SER A 29 2.39 -4.87 -11.19
CA SER A 29 2.02 -5.61 -9.97
C SER A 29 0.50 -5.68 -9.79
N TRP A 30 -0.23 -4.62 -10.15
CA TRP A 30 -1.69 -4.57 -10.13
C TRP A 30 -2.35 -5.70 -10.91
N ASN A 31 -1.69 -6.27 -11.93
CA ASN A 31 -2.22 -7.42 -12.67
C ASN A 31 -2.53 -8.62 -11.76
N LYS A 32 -1.89 -8.73 -10.59
CA LYS A 32 -2.17 -9.76 -9.59
C LYS A 32 -3.49 -9.52 -8.83
N CYS A 33 -4.04 -8.32 -8.89
CA CYS A 33 -5.20 -7.87 -8.11
C CYS A 33 -6.45 -7.70 -8.97
N ARG A 34 -6.27 -7.34 -10.25
CA ARG A 34 -7.37 -6.92 -11.14
C ARG A 34 -8.39 -8.01 -11.48
N ALA A 35 -8.09 -9.27 -11.24
CA ALA A 35 -9.07 -10.34 -11.39
C ALA A 35 -10.19 -10.26 -10.33
N CYS A 36 -9.90 -9.67 -9.17
CA CYS A 36 -10.83 -9.57 -8.05
C CYS A 36 -11.24 -8.13 -7.71
N HIS A 37 -10.40 -7.15 -8.04
CA HIS A 37 -10.60 -5.75 -7.70
C HIS A 37 -10.58 -4.84 -8.93
N GLN A 38 -11.28 -3.71 -8.82
CA GLN A 38 -11.20 -2.64 -9.80
C GLN A 38 -10.71 -1.34 -9.16
N THR A 39 -10.13 -0.47 -9.96
CA THR A 39 -9.77 0.90 -9.60
C THR A 39 -9.95 1.80 -10.82
N GLY A 40 -10.06 3.10 -10.59
CA GLY A 40 -10.34 4.07 -11.63
C GLY A 40 -11.80 4.52 -11.67
N GLU A 41 -12.11 5.42 -12.60
CA GLU A 41 -13.48 5.90 -12.80
C GLU A 41 -14.39 4.74 -13.23
N GLY A 42 -15.57 4.67 -12.62
CA GLY A 42 -16.52 3.60 -12.89
C GLY A 42 -16.17 2.24 -12.29
N ALA A 43 -15.15 2.16 -11.44
CA ALA A 43 -14.79 0.91 -10.75
C ALA A 43 -15.96 0.36 -9.94
N ARG A 44 -16.14 -0.94 -10.00
CA ARG A 44 -17.19 -1.68 -9.31
C ARG A 44 -16.62 -2.76 -8.40
N ASN A 45 -17.42 -3.16 -7.41
CA ASN A 45 -17.14 -4.35 -6.62
C ASN A 45 -17.24 -5.59 -7.52
N LEU A 46 -16.28 -6.48 -7.37
CA LEU A 46 -16.26 -7.80 -8.02
C LEU A 46 -16.16 -8.89 -6.93
N ILE A 47 -15.24 -9.82 -7.08
CA ILE A 47 -14.90 -10.79 -6.03
C ILE A 47 -14.39 -10.08 -4.78
N GLY A 48 -13.63 -9.00 -4.96
CA GLY A 48 -13.22 -8.06 -3.93
C GLY A 48 -13.88 -6.69 -4.11
N PRO A 49 -13.78 -5.80 -3.11
CA PRO A 49 -14.28 -4.43 -3.22
C PRO A 49 -13.44 -3.62 -4.21
N GLU A 50 -14.03 -2.54 -4.76
CA GLU A 50 -13.25 -1.56 -5.50
C GLU A 50 -12.21 -0.89 -4.59
N LEU A 51 -11.09 -0.44 -5.14
CA LEU A 51 -9.95 0.06 -4.37
C LEU A 51 -9.68 1.56 -4.58
N ASN A 52 -10.65 2.32 -5.04
CA ASN A 52 -10.52 3.78 -5.13
C ASN A 52 -10.44 4.40 -3.72
N GLY A 53 -9.54 5.36 -3.56
CA GLY A 53 -9.38 6.04 -2.27
C GLY A 53 -9.01 5.09 -1.13
N LEU A 54 -8.25 4.03 -1.41
CA LEU A 54 -7.92 3.00 -0.42
C LEU A 54 -7.24 3.57 0.81
N PHE A 55 -6.24 4.43 0.63
CA PHE A 55 -5.48 4.99 1.76
C PHE A 55 -6.28 6.09 2.45
N GLY A 56 -6.54 5.88 3.74
CA GLY A 56 -7.45 6.67 4.57
C GLY A 56 -8.83 6.05 4.77
N ARG A 57 -9.15 4.96 4.08
CA ARG A 57 -10.44 4.26 4.16
C ARG A 57 -10.45 3.26 5.32
N HIS A 58 -11.57 3.15 6.02
CA HIS A 58 -11.78 2.08 7.00
C HIS A 58 -11.97 0.74 6.30
N SER A 59 -11.35 -0.31 6.85
CA SER A 59 -11.56 -1.68 6.39
C SER A 59 -13.04 -2.05 6.55
N GLY A 60 -13.58 -2.70 5.52
CA GLY A 60 -14.97 -3.14 5.55
C GLY A 60 -16.01 -2.05 5.25
N SER A 61 -15.61 -0.91 4.68
CA SER A 61 -16.48 0.26 4.55
C SER A 61 -17.03 0.53 3.13
N VAL A 62 -16.58 -0.20 2.11
CA VAL A 62 -17.09 0.03 0.74
C VAL A 62 -18.55 -0.38 0.66
N GLU A 63 -19.38 0.56 0.20
CA GLU A 63 -20.81 0.34 0.05
C GLU A 63 -21.10 -0.77 -0.95
N GLY A 64 -22.08 -1.60 -0.61
CA GLY A 64 -22.55 -2.67 -1.48
C GLY A 64 -21.63 -3.89 -1.57
N TYR A 65 -20.49 -3.90 -0.89
CA TYR A 65 -19.65 -5.08 -0.84
C TYR A 65 -19.90 -5.91 0.42
N SER A 66 -20.02 -7.22 0.25
CA SER A 66 -20.19 -8.16 1.37
C SER A 66 -18.83 -8.63 1.90
N TYR A 67 -18.34 -7.93 2.93
CA TYR A 67 -17.07 -8.28 3.60
C TYR A 67 -17.20 -9.51 4.50
N SER A 68 -16.06 -10.15 4.80
CA SER A 68 -15.97 -11.05 5.96
C SER A 68 -16.18 -10.28 7.26
N ALA A 69 -16.69 -10.95 8.29
CA ALA A 69 -16.78 -10.36 9.62
C ALA A 69 -15.39 -9.93 10.12
N ALA A 70 -14.33 -10.69 9.80
CA ALA A 70 -12.96 -10.37 10.16
C ALA A 70 -12.52 -9.01 9.59
N ASN A 71 -12.81 -8.71 8.31
CA ASN A 71 -12.48 -7.42 7.72
C ASN A 71 -13.30 -6.29 8.31
N LYS A 72 -14.62 -6.48 8.48
CA LYS A 72 -15.50 -5.49 9.09
C LYS A 72 -15.07 -5.10 10.50
N ASN A 73 -14.66 -6.08 11.29
CA ASN A 73 -14.33 -5.92 12.71
C ASN A 73 -12.84 -5.70 12.96
N SER A 74 -12.02 -5.60 11.93
CA SER A 74 -10.56 -5.47 12.07
C SER A 74 -10.13 -4.16 12.73
N GLY A 75 -10.95 -3.10 12.64
CA GLY A 75 -10.61 -1.77 13.15
C GLY A 75 -9.52 -1.07 12.34
N ILE A 76 -9.12 -1.62 11.20
CA ILE A 76 -8.05 -1.06 10.38
C ILE A 76 -8.56 0.18 9.62
N THR A 77 -7.77 1.25 9.69
CA THR A 77 -7.80 2.34 8.71
C THR A 77 -6.56 2.16 7.83
N TRP A 78 -6.78 2.03 6.52
CA TRP A 78 -5.69 1.74 5.60
C TRP A 78 -4.74 2.93 5.48
N ASP A 79 -3.50 2.72 5.85
CA ASP A 79 -2.35 3.55 5.51
C ASP A 79 -1.28 2.71 4.81
N GLU A 80 -0.22 3.32 4.35
CA GLU A 80 0.82 2.61 3.60
C GLU A 80 1.48 1.50 4.43
N ALA A 81 1.74 1.74 5.71
CA ALA A 81 2.37 0.77 6.60
C ALA A 81 1.47 -0.44 6.85
N THR A 82 0.20 -0.20 7.17
CA THR A 82 -0.79 -1.25 7.42
C THR A 82 -1.09 -2.06 6.15
N PHE A 83 -1.18 -1.37 5.01
CA PHE A 83 -1.32 -2.03 3.70
C PHE A 83 -0.12 -2.93 3.40
N ALA A 84 1.11 -2.46 3.65
CA ALA A 84 2.32 -3.24 3.44
C ALA A 84 2.34 -4.53 4.27
N GLU A 85 1.92 -4.46 5.52
CA GLU A 85 1.79 -5.65 6.37
C GLU A 85 0.71 -6.61 5.85
N TYR A 86 -0.45 -6.06 5.49
CA TYR A 86 -1.57 -6.86 5.02
C TYR A 86 -1.25 -7.59 3.71
N ILE A 87 -0.69 -6.89 2.73
CA ILE A 87 -0.46 -7.47 1.41
C ILE A 87 0.67 -8.50 1.39
N LYS A 88 1.54 -8.51 2.39
CA LYS A 88 2.54 -9.57 2.59
C LYS A 88 1.91 -10.90 2.94
N ASP A 89 0.87 -10.89 3.77
CA ASP A 89 0.12 -12.06 4.21
C ASP A 89 -1.25 -11.65 4.74
N PRO A 90 -2.27 -11.60 3.86
CA PRO A 90 -3.61 -11.17 4.27
C PRO A 90 -4.20 -11.99 5.41
N LYS A 91 -3.99 -13.31 5.42
CA LYS A 91 -4.54 -14.20 6.44
C LYS A 91 -3.87 -14.01 7.80
N ALA A 92 -2.58 -13.70 7.81
CA ALA A 92 -1.86 -13.42 9.06
C ALA A 92 -2.30 -12.08 9.66
N LYS A 93 -2.47 -11.04 8.84
CA LYS A 93 -2.86 -9.71 9.31
C LYS A 93 -4.33 -9.64 9.72
N VAL A 94 -5.22 -10.29 8.98
CA VAL A 94 -6.66 -10.36 9.24
C VAL A 94 -7.11 -11.82 9.22
N PRO A 95 -6.93 -12.55 10.32
CA PRO A 95 -7.40 -13.94 10.42
C PRO A 95 -8.90 -14.02 10.16
N GLY A 96 -9.31 -14.90 9.27
CA GLY A 96 -10.71 -15.04 8.86
C GLY A 96 -11.09 -14.17 7.65
N THR A 97 -10.16 -13.44 7.07
CA THR A 97 -10.42 -12.75 5.78
C THR A 97 -10.81 -13.74 4.70
N LYS A 98 -11.78 -13.35 3.87
CA LYS A 98 -12.17 -14.16 2.70
C LYS A 98 -11.30 -13.89 1.47
N MET A 99 -10.38 -12.94 1.52
CA MET A 99 -9.46 -12.67 0.44
C MET A 99 -8.47 -13.82 0.28
N ILE A 100 -8.54 -14.51 -0.87
CA ILE A 100 -7.64 -15.60 -1.20
C ILE A 100 -6.49 -15.05 -2.02
N PHE A 101 -5.39 -14.75 -1.35
CA PHE A 101 -4.18 -14.20 -1.96
C PHE A 101 -2.95 -14.60 -1.15
N ALA A 102 -1.94 -15.16 -1.83
CA ALA A 102 -0.73 -15.65 -1.15
C ALA A 102 0.15 -14.54 -0.56
N GLY A 103 0.03 -13.35 -1.10
CA GLY A 103 0.78 -12.19 -0.65
C GLY A 103 1.95 -11.81 -1.58
N ILE A 104 2.43 -10.60 -1.38
CA ILE A 104 3.60 -10.03 -2.06
C ILE A 104 4.70 -9.88 -1.01
N LYS A 105 5.84 -10.52 -1.22
CA LYS A 105 6.94 -10.52 -0.24
C LYS A 105 8.01 -9.45 -0.50
N SER A 106 8.13 -8.99 -1.75
CA SER A 106 9.09 -7.95 -2.12
C SER A 106 8.65 -6.57 -1.61
N GLU A 107 9.46 -5.95 -0.77
CA GLU A 107 9.19 -4.60 -0.25
C GLU A 107 9.17 -3.55 -1.38
N GLN A 108 10.01 -3.70 -2.40
CA GLN A 108 10.01 -2.82 -3.55
C GLN A 108 8.70 -2.94 -4.32
N GLU A 109 8.24 -4.17 -4.59
CA GLU A 109 6.98 -4.40 -5.28
C GLU A 109 5.79 -3.82 -4.50
N ILE A 110 5.79 -3.94 -3.18
CA ILE A 110 4.75 -3.35 -2.32
C ILE A 110 4.75 -1.83 -2.44
N LYS A 111 5.92 -1.20 -2.42
CA LYS A 111 6.04 0.26 -2.59
C LYS A 111 5.53 0.72 -3.95
N ASP A 112 5.88 -0.01 -5.00
CA ASP A 112 5.45 0.31 -6.37
C ASP A 112 3.93 0.17 -6.52
N LEU A 113 3.36 -0.92 -6.00
CA LEU A 113 1.90 -1.12 -5.98
C LEU A 113 1.19 -0.04 -5.15
N THR A 114 1.75 0.33 -4.02
CA THR A 114 1.24 1.43 -3.19
C THR A 114 1.20 2.73 -3.98
N ALA A 115 2.26 3.08 -4.69
CA ALA A 115 2.31 4.28 -5.53
C ALA A 115 1.26 4.25 -6.64
N PHE A 116 1.05 3.10 -7.26
CA PHE A 116 0.01 2.92 -8.27
C PHE A 116 -1.39 3.16 -7.67
N LEU A 117 -1.71 2.54 -6.54
CA LEU A 117 -3.03 2.65 -5.90
C LEU A 117 -3.31 4.06 -5.36
N LYS A 118 -2.29 4.77 -4.89
CA LYS A 118 -2.42 6.14 -4.40
C LYS A 118 -2.85 7.16 -5.45
N GLN A 119 -2.72 6.83 -6.72
CA GLN A 119 -3.17 7.71 -7.79
C GLN A 119 -4.68 7.93 -7.81
N PHE A 120 -5.46 7.00 -7.26
CA PHE A 120 -6.90 7.01 -7.39
C PHE A 120 -7.56 7.58 -6.13
N GLY A 121 -8.28 8.68 -6.29
CA GLY A 121 -9.13 9.24 -5.25
C GLY A 121 -10.41 8.40 -5.05
N PRO A 122 -11.25 8.76 -4.06
CA PRO A 122 -12.49 8.03 -3.77
C PRO A 122 -13.47 7.96 -4.93
N ASP A 123 -13.43 8.93 -5.84
CA ASP A 123 -14.23 8.98 -7.07
C ASP A 123 -13.61 8.23 -8.26
N GLY A 124 -12.43 7.64 -8.06
CA GLY A 124 -11.69 6.92 -9.08
C GLY A 124 -10.87 7.81 -10.02
N LYS A 125 -10.94 9.12 -9.86
CA LYS A 125 -10.11 10.04 -10.65
C LYS A 125 -8.68 10.02 -10.14
N LYS A 126 -7.74 10.19 -11.05
CA LYS A 126 -6.33 10.37 -10.67
C LYS A 126 -6.15 11.73 -9.99
N LEU A 127 -5.43 11.68 -8.89
CA LEU A 127 -5.06 12.86 -8.10
C LEU A 127 -3.94 13.65 -8.77
#